data_7f26b853c0bc64f4ceeeb46ef9866dee
#
_entry.id   7f26b853c0bc64f4ceeeb46ef9866dee
#
_cell.length_a   1.000
_cell.length_b   1.000
_cell.length_c   1.000
_cell.angle_alpha   90.00
_cell.angle_beta   90.00
_cell.angle_gamma   90.00
#
_symmetry.space_group_name_H-M   'P 1'
#
loop_
_entity.id
_entity.type
_entity.pdbx_description
1 polymer ?
#
loop_
_entity_poly.entity_id
_entity_poly.type
_entity_poly.pdbx_seq_one_letter_code
_entity_poly.pdbx_strand_id
1 'polypeptide(L)'
;MPPKSNPLKLNALQLRTLSLLQGLAGLPDSAVRASNGEVTIIHFPQAHGDHFHIGSAVVEAKNATGLYNEAVWNALDRKGLARSDWPHRITLTVAGLGYDPGEDGEVFRIAKQ
;
A
#
# COMPACT_ATOMS: atom_id res chain seq x y z
N MET A 1 -1.51 -16.85 -22.02
CA MET A 1 -1.57 -16.34 -20.69
C MET A 1 -2.25 -14.98 -20.65
N PRO A 2 -3.05 -14.76 -19.67
CA PRO A 2 -3.74 -13.48 -19.63
C PRO A 2 -2.78 -12.34 -19.38
N PRO A 3 -3.06 -11.16 -19.89
CA PRO A 3 -2.24 -10.00 -19.61
C PRO A 3 -2.37 -9.61 -18.14
N LYS A 4 -1.37 -8.95 -17.66
CA LYS A 4 -1.44 -8.41 -16.32
C LYS A 4 -2.54 -7.39 -16.22
N SER A 5 -3.26 -7.44 -15.13
CA SER A 5 -4.36 -6.54 -14.90
C SER A 5 -3.84 -5.28 -14.23
N ASN A 6 -3.70 -4.21 -14.98
CA ASN A 6 -3.34 -2.90 -14.45
C ASN A 6 -4.12 -1.86 -15.26
N PRO A 7 -5.46 -1.89 -15.13
CA PRO A 7 -6.29 -1.05 -15.99
C PRO A 7 -6.09 0.44 -15.78
N LEU A 8 -5.63 0.86 -14.60
CA LEU A 8 -5.41 2.26 -14.32
C LEU A 8 -4.00 2.71 -14.64
N LYS A 9 -3.18 1.80 -15.13
CA LYS A 9 -1.82 2.10 -15.61
C LYS A 9 -0.96 2.74 -14.55
N LEU A 10 -0.94 2.12 -13.38
CA LEU A 10 -0.07 2.57 -12.30
C LEU A 10 1.37 2.22 -12.64
N ASN A 11 2.29 3.10 -12.28
CA ASN A 11 3.70 2.79 -12.45
C ASN A 11 4.17 1.87 -11.32
N ALA A 12 5.42 1.39 -11.42
CA ALA A 12 5.93 0.42 -10.45
C ALA A 12 5.92 0.95 -9.03
N LEU A 13 6.31 2.22 -8.84
CA LEU A 13 6.32 2.80 -7.50
C LEU A 13 4.91 2.88 -6.92
N GLN A 14 3.94 3.27 -7.74
CA GLN A 14 2.55 3.35 -7.30
C GLN A 14 2.01 1.96 -6.96
N LEU A 15 2.34 0.94 -7.75
CA LEU A 15 1.89 -0.42 -7.47
C LEU A 15 2.51 -0.95 -6.19
N ARG A 16 3.80 -0.70 -5.97
CA ARG A 16 4.44 -1.13 -4.73
C ARG A 16 3.84 -0.45 -3.52
N THR A 17 3.57 0.85 -3.64
CA THR A 17 2.97 1.60 -2.54
C THR A 17 1.57 1.11 -2.24
N LEU A 18 0.77 0.86 -3.27
CA LEU A 18 -0.57 0.32 -3.08
C LEU A 18 -0.52 -1.02 -2.38
N SER A 19 0.40 -1.89 -2.78
CA SER A 19 0.58 -3.20 -2.14
C SER A 19 0.91 -3.04 -0.66
N LEU A 20 1.81 -2.11 -0.32
CA LEU A 20 2.14 -1.85 1.08
C LEU A 20 0.94 -1.35 1.86
N LEU A 21 0.16 -0.46 1.27
CA LEU A 21 -1.03 0.05 1.94
C LEU A 21 -2.06 -1.05 2.14
N GLN A 22 -2.22 -1.94 1.17
CA GLN A 22 -3.11 -3.09 1.33
C GLN A 22 -2.66 -3.97 2.49
N GLY A 23 -1.35 -4.18 2.62
CA GLY A 23 -0.81 -4.96 3.74
C GLY A 23 -1.08 -4.29 5.08
N LEU A 24 -0.86 -2.99 5.16
CA LEU A 24 -1.13 -2.24 6.39
C LEU A 24 -2.62 -2.24 6.72
N ALA A 25 -3.48 -2.23 5.69
CA ALA A 25 -4.92 -2.24 5.89
C ALA A 25 -5.39 -3.52 6.57
N GLY A 26 -4.62 -4.58 6.48
CA GLY A 26 -4.95 -5.84 7.14
C GLY A 26 -4.51 -5.94 8.59
N LEU A 27 -3.82 -4.92 9.12
CA LEU A 27 -3.28 -4.97 10.47
C LEU A 27 -4.14 -4.12 11.40
N PRO A 28 -4.74 -4.72 12.44
CA PRO A 28 -5.65 -3.96 13.31
C PRO A 28 -4.99 -2.80 14.04
N ASP A 29 -3.69 -2.89 14.28
CA ASP A 29 -2.99 -1.80 14.99
C ASP A 29 -2.64 -0.65 14.04
N SER A 30 -2.73 -0.84 12.75
CA SER A 30 -2.34 0.16 11.77
C SER A 30 -3.53 0.81 11.08
N ALA A 31 -4.69 0.19 11.12
CA ALA A 31 -5.79 0.61 10.27
C ALA A 31 -7.14 0.48 10.96
N VAL A 32 -8.08 1.31 10.53
CA VAL A 32 -9.45 1.31 11.03
C VAL A 32 -10.38 1.07 9.85
N ARG A 33 -11.25 0.07 9.97
CA ARG A 33 -12.21 -0.28 8.94
C ARG A 33 -13.52 0.48 9.15
N ALA A 34 -14.02 1.09 8.10
CA ALA A 34 -15.30 1.80 8.15
C ALA A 34 -16.43 0.85 7.72
N SER A 35 -17.66 1.27 8.04
CA SER A 35 -18.84 0.45 7.71
C SER A 35 -19.06 0.33 6.21
N ASN A 36 -18.54 1.27 5.41
CA ASN A 36 -18.69 1.22 3.95
C ASN A 36 -17.63 0.34 3.28
N GLY A 37 -16.78 -0.33 4.06
CA GLY A 37 -15.77 -1.21 3.52
C GLY A 37 -14.43 -0.56 3.28
N GLU A 38 -14.33 0.77 3.43
CA GLU A 38 -13.06 1.46 3.29
C GLU A 38 -12.22 1.28 4.54
N VAL A 39 -10.91 1.39 4.38
CA VAL A 39 -9.98 1.21 5.50
C VAL A 39 -9.02 2.39 5.53
N THR A 40 -8.94 3.04 6.70
CA THR A 40 -8.04 4.17 6.91
C THR A 40 -6.79 3.68 7.63
N ILE A 41 -5.65 3.95 7.05
CA ILE A 41 -4.36 3.59 7.64
C ILE A 41 -3.88 4.79 8.43
N ILE A 42 -3.64 4.58 9.73
CA ILE A 42 -3.30 5.64 10.67
C ILE A 42 -1.92 5.49 11.29
N HIS A 43 -1.33 4.31 11.20
CA HIS A 43 0.03 4.09 11.70
C HIS A 43 0.88 3.48 10.59
N PHE A 44 2.03 4.07 10.37
CA PHE A 44 2.95 3.65 9.33
C PHE A 44 4.21 3.10 9.96
N PRO A 45 4.81 2.06 9.36
CA PRO A 45 6.00 1.46 9.94
C PRO A 45 7.19 2.39 9.81
N GLN A 46 8.13 2.23 10.75
CA GLN A 46 9.41 2.92 10.67
C GLN A 46 10.50 1.91 10.33
N ALA A 47 11.44 2.35 9.50
CA ALA A 47 12.51 1.47 9.07
C ALA A 47 13.41 1.11 10.24
N HIS A 48 13.82 -0.15 10.27
CA HIS A 48 14.88 -0.63 11.14
C HIS A 48 16.08 -0.85 10.24
N GLY A 49 16.96 0.16 10.13
CA GLY A 49 18.03 0.08 9.16
C GLY A 49 17.47 0.15 7.75
N ASP A 50 17.59 -0.91 6.98
CA ASP A 50 17.20 -0.92 5.58
C ASP A 50 15.91 -1.67 5.31
N HIS A 51 15.11 -1.94 6.36
CA HIS A 51 13.87 -2.69 6.15
C HIS A 51 12.79 -2.26 7.13
N PHE A 52 11.55 -2.61 6.77
CA PHE A 52 10.38 -2.44 7.61
C PHE A 52 9.79 -3.79 7.93
N HIS A 53 9.08 -3.88 9.05
CA HIS A 53 8.26 -5.03 9.39
C HIS A 53 6.79 -4.64 9.23
N ILE A 54 6.06 -5.43 8.46
CA ILE A 54 4.61 -5.27 8.30
C ILE A 54 4.00 -6.62 8.60
N GLY A 55 3.47 -6.76 9.82
CA GLY A 55 3.02 -8.07 10.29
C GLY A 55 4.20 -9.02 10.35
N SER A 56 4.05 -10.17 9.74
CA SER A 56 5.12 -11.17 9.67
C SER A 56 6.00 -10.98 8.44
N ALA A 57 5.72 -10.00 7.62
CA ALA A 57 6.46 -9.77 6.39
C ALA A 57 7.58 -8.77 6.61
N VAL A 58 8.61 -8.87 5.78
CA VAL A 58 9.73 -7.95 5.77
C VAL A 58 9.74 -7.24 4.41
N VAL A 59 9.88 -5.92 4.44
CA VAL A 59 9.90 -5.10 3.23
C VAL A 59 11.17 -4.29 3.22
N GLU A 60 11.90 -4.34 2.13
CA GLU A 60 13.11 -3.53 2.00
C GLU A 60 12.73 -2.06 1.89
N ALA A 61 13.45 -1.21 2.61
CA ALA A 61 13.13 0.22 2.65
C ALA A 61 13.17 0.85 1.26
N LYS A 62 14.05 0.37 0.39
CA LYS A 62 14.15 0.91 -0.96
C LYS A 62 12.88 0.67 -1.78
N ASN A 63 12.08 -0.32 -1.40
CA ASN A 63 10.82 -0.63 -2.07
C ASN A 63 9.63 0.09 -1.45
N ALA A 64 9.86 0.83 -0.37
CA ALA A 64 8.79 1.47 0.38
C ALA A 64 8.84 2.99 0.32
N THR A 65 9.60 3.55 -0.62
CA THR A 65 9.79 4.99 -0.68
C THR A 65 8.50 5.75 -0.97
N GLY A 66 7.53 5.09 -1.59
CA GLY A 66 6.25 5.75 -1.88
C GLY A 66 5.36 5.94 -0.66
N LEU A 67 5.62 5.23 0.45
CA LEU A 67 4.83 5.42 1.66
C LEU A 67 4.95 6.83 2.21
N TYR A 68 6.07 7.49 1.95
CA TYR A 68 6.32 8.83 2.43
C TYR A 68 6.49 9.80 1.27
N ASN A 69 5.74 9.58 0.20
CA ASN A 69 5.82 10.39 -1.02
C ASN A 69 4.43 10.91 -1.35
N GLU A 70 4.24 12.20 -1.13
CA GLU A 70 2.93 12.82 -1.33
C GLU A 70 2.43 12.66 -2.77
N ALA A 71 3.33 12.74 -3.75
CA ALA A 71 2.94 12.62 -5.14
C ALA A 71 2.33 11.25 -5.43
N VAL A 72 2.84 10.20 -4.79
CA VAL A 72 2.28 8.86 -4.96
C VAL A 72 0.90 8.79 -4.33
N TRP A 73 0.75 9.35 -3.13
CA TRP A 73 -0.56 9.40 -2.47
C TRP A 73 -1.59 10.12 -3.34
N ASN A 74 -1.17 11.27 -3.91
CA ASN A 74 -2.06 12.04 -4.77
C ASN A 74 -2.43 11.29 -6.03
N ALA A 75 -1.49 10.53 -6.60
CA ALA A 75 -1.77 9.73 -7.78
C ALA A 75 -2.82 8.66 -7.49
N LEU A 76 -2.69 7.97 -6.35
CA LEU A 76 -3.66 6.96 -5.97
C LEU A 76 -5.03 7.59 -5.71
N ASP A 77 -5.05 8.78 -5.13
CA ASP A 77 -6.28 9.52 -4.89
C ASP A 77 -6.99 9.85 -6.22
N ARG A 78 -6.23 10.40 -7.18
CA ARG A 78 -6.80 10.75 -8.48
C ARG A 78 -7.38 9.55 -9.21
N LYS A 79 -6.83 8.37 -8.97
CA LYS A 79 -7.29 7.16 -9.65
C LYS A 79 -8.42 6.46 -8.90
N GLY A 80 -8.87 7.04 -7.80
CA GLY A 80 -10.00 6.49 -7.06
C GLY A 80 -9.66 5.31 -6.18
N LEU A 81 -8.37 5.04 -5.97
CA LEU A 81 -7.93 3.90 -5.15
C LEU A 81 -7.74 4.27 -3.71
N ALA A 82 -7.60 5.57 -3.42
CA ALA A 82 -7.38 6.04 -2.07
C ALA A 82 -7.89 7.46 -1.92
N ARG A 83 -8.02 7.88 -0.69
CA ARG A 83 -8.23 9.29 -0.34
C ARG A 83 -7.10 9.71 0.57
N SER A 84 -6.35 10.72 0.14
CA SER A 84 -5.16 11.17 0.83
C SER A 84 -5.48 12.23 1.87
N ASP A 85 -4.95 12.06 3.08
CA ASP A 85 -4.93 13.10 4.09
C ASP A 85 -3.47 13.25 4.54
N TRP A 86 -2.65 13.63 3.59
CA TRP A 86 -1.21 13.73 3.74
C TRP A 86 -0.86 14.74 4.83
N PRO A 87 0.10 14.46 5.68
CA PRO A 87 0.84 13.19 5.84
C PRO A 87 0.29 12.31 6.95
N HIS A 88 -0.92 12.55 7.40
CA HIS A 88 -1.44 11.95 8.63
C HIS A 88 -2.03 10.57 8.43
N ARG A 89 -2.75 10.38 7.34
CA ARG A 89 -3.43 9.10 7.09
C ARG A 89 -3.80 9.01 5.63
N ILE A 90 -4.14 7.79 5.20
CA ILE A 90 -4.67 7.56 3.86
C ILE A 90 -5.73 6.49 3.97
N THR A 91 -6.84 6.69 3.27
CA THR A 91 -7.95 5.75 3.25
C THR A 91 -7.94 5.01 1.93
N LEU A 92 -7.87 3.67 1.98
CA LEU A 92 -8.06 2.88 0.78
C LEU A 92 -9.55 2.71 0.52
N THR A 93 -9.96 3.04 -0.69
CA THR A 93 -11.33 2.77 -1.12
C THR A 93 -11.51 1.28 -1.35
N VAL A 94 -12.75 0.84 -1.52
CA VAL A 94 -12.99 -0.56 -1.87
C VAL A 94 -12.23 -0.94 -3.13
N ALA A 95 -12.19 -0.03 -4.12
CA ALA A 95 -11.41 -0.28 -5.33
C ALA A 95 -9.92 -0.42 -5.04
N GLY A 96 -9.40 0.40 -4.13
CA GLY A 96 -7.98 0.31 -3.75
C GLY A 96 -7.65 -0.96 -3.01
N LEU A 97 -8.56 -1.41 -2.15
CA LEU A 97 -8.35 -2.65 -1.42
C LEU A 97 -8.33 -3.85 -2.34
N GLY A 98 -9.12 -3.81 -3.41
CA GLY A 98 -9.22 -4.95 -4.33
C GLY A 98 -8.34 -4.86 -5.56
N TYR A 99 -7.61 -3.77 -5.75
CA TYR A 99 -6.79 -3.63 -6.94
C TYR A 99 -5.60 -4.58 -6.89
N ASP A 100 -5.37 -5.30 -7.98
CA ASP A 100 -4.29 -6.27 -8.06
C ASP A 100 -2.99 -5.55 -8.44
N PRO A 101 -2.01 -5.48 -7.52
CA PRO A 101 -0.75 -4.80 -7.82
C PRO A 101 0.19 -5.60 -8.72
N GLY A 102 -0.12 -6.87 -8.97
CA GLY A 102 0.67 -7.70 -9.87
C GLY A 102 2.09 -7.90 -9.40
N GLU A 103 2.93 -8.38 -10.32
CA GLU A 103 4.33 -8.64 -9.99
C GLU A 103 5.09 -7.38 -9.65
N ASP A 104 4.76 -6.28 -10.33
CA ASP A 104 5.46 -5.02 -10.08
C ASP A 104 5.18 -4.46 -8.70
N GLY A 105 4.07 -4.87 -8.08
CA GLY A 105 3.74 -4.44 -6.74
C GLY A 105 4.20 -5.40 -5.67
N GLU A 106 4.90 -6.43 -6.02
CA GLU A 106 5.31 -7.44 -5.06
C GLU A 106 6.47 -6.93 -4.24
N VAL A 107 6.22 -6.62 -2.98
CA VAL A 107 7.24 -6.06 -2.09
C VAL A 107 7.40 -6.87 -0.81
N PHE A 108 6.47 -7.77 -0.53
CA PHE A 108 6.49 -8.50 0.74
C PHE A 108 7.35 -9.74 0.63
N ARG A 109 8.21 -9.93 1.61
CA ARG A 109 8.96 -11.16 1.76
C ARG A 109 8.55 -11.80 3.05
N ILE A 110 8.12 -13.04 2.94
CA ILE A 110 7.75 -13.77 4.14
C ILE A 110 9.01 -14.33 4.74
N ALA A 111 9.24 -13.98 5.98
CA ALA A 111 10.39 -14.52 6.69
C ALA A 111 10.10 -15.97 6.99
N LYS A 112 10.73 -16.88 6.28
CA LYS A 112 10.48 -18.22 6.59
C LYS A 112 11.59 -19.06 6.22
N GLN A 113 11.42 -19.98 6.63
CA GLN A 113 12.07 -20.98 6.50
C GLN A 113 12.69 -21.65 5.83
#